data_207d46de85a1fea229113b04b36583d2
#
_entry.id   207d46de85a1fea229113b04b36583d2
#
_cell.length_a   1.000
_cell.length_b   1.000
_cell.length_c   1.000
_cell.angle_alpha   90.00
_cell.angle_beta   90.00
_cell.angle_gamma   90.00
#
_symmetry.space_group_name_H-M   'P 1'
#
loop_
_entity.id
_entity.type
_entity.pdbx_description
1 polymer ?
#
loop_
_entity_poly.entity_id
_entity_poly.type
_entity_poly.pdbx_seq_one_letter_code
_entity_poly.pdbx_strand_id
1 'polypeptide(L)'
;FHNLKQMTGKYVVYGQHNYEMDGFDSDTSRWRDEENRCDAYDVTGAYPAMASFDFLHFTNPVSWETKNLDYIKSKFYAAYERGNVLTFCWHYYNPAMILRRW
;
A
#
# COMPACT_ATOMS: atom_id res chain seq x y z
N PHE A 1 -5.76 17.96 -5.43
CA PHE A 1 -6.82 17.71 -6.43
C PHE A 1 -6.72 18.66 -7.65
N HIS A 2 -6.39 19.93 -7.44
CA HIS A 2 -6.20 20.89 -8.54
C HIS A 2 -5.11 20.44 -9.53
N ASN A 3 -3.95 20.03 -9.03
CA ASN A 3 -2.84 19.58 -9.88
C ASN A 3 -3.19 18.33 -10.70
N LEU A 4 -3.94 17.38 -10.12
CA LEU A 4 -4.42 16.21 -10.86
C LEU A 4 -5.33 16.57 -12.03
N LYS A 5 -6.22 17.55 -11.86
CA LYS A 5 -7.06 18.04 -12.96
C LYS A 5 -6.25 18.64 -14.09
N GLN A 6 -5.17 19.36 -13.80
CA GLN A 6 -4.30 19.94 -14.81
C GLN A 6 -3.51 18.90 -15.61
N MET A 7 -3.35 17.72 -15.08
CA MET A 7 -2.69 16.60 -15.75
C MET A 7 -3.60 15.83 -16.71
N THR A 8 -4.91 16.03 -16.62
CA THR A 8 -5.91 15.33 -17.45
C THR A 8 -5.62 15.53 -18.94
N GLY A 9 -5.55 14.43 -19.67
CA GLY A 9 -5.26 14.43 -21.10
C GLY A 9 -3.80 14.69 -21.50
N LYS A 10 -2.90 14.92 -20.52
CA LYS A 10 -1.47 15.19 -20.76
C LYS A 10 -0.55 14.08 -20.24
N TYR A 11 -0.93 13.45 -19.14
CA TYR A 11 -0.09 12.46 -18.45
C TYR A 11 -0.94 11.28 -17.98
N VAL A 12 -0.29 10.13 -17.88
CA VAL A 12 -0.81 8.94 -17.21
C VAL A 12 -0.18 8.87 -15.83
N VAL A 13 -1.00 8.82 -14.78
CA VAL A 13 -0.52 8.65 -13.41
C VAL A 13 -0.52 7.17 -13.09
N TYR A 14 0.68 6.60 -12.89
CA TYR A 14 0.83 5.22 -12.49
C TYR A 14 0.72 5.09 -10.97
N GLY A 15 -0.01 4.08 -10.51
CA GLY A 15 -0.15 3.74 -9.11
C GLY A 15 -0.02 2.25 -8.85
N GLN A 16 0.39 1.89 -7.64
CA GLN A 16 0.48 0.50 -7.20
C GLN A 16 -0.15 0.36 -5.81
N HIS A 17 -0.83 -0.77 -5.61
CA HIS A 17 -1.43 -1.12 -4.33
C HIS A 17 -0.39 -1.78 -3.42
N ASN A 18 -0.35 -1.38 -2.15
CA ASN A 18 0.58 -1.89 -1.12
C ASN A 18 2.05 -1.95 -1.55
N TYR A 19 2.50 -1.01 -2.37
CA TYR A 19 3.79 -1.08 -3.09
C TYR A 19 5.04 -1.09 -2.19
N GLU A 20 4.91 -0.73 -0.92
CA GLU A 20 6.00 -0.77 0.07
C GLU A 20 5.80 -1.86 1.14
N MET A 21 4.79 -2.69 0.97
CA MET A 21 4.48 -3.72 1.97
C MET A 21 4.93 -5.09 1.54
N ASP A 22 4.81 -5.39 0.27
CA ASP A 22 5.32 -6.63 -0.32
C ASP A 22 5.51 -6.50 -1.84
N GLY A 23 6.30 -7.41 -2.40
CA GLY A 23 6.54 -7.48 -3.82
C GLY A 23 7.28 -8.75 -4.21
N PHE A 24 7.85 -8.75 -5.41
CA PHE A 24 8.57 -9.90 -5.97
C PHE A 24 10.06 -9.81 -5.67
N ASP A 25 10.65 -10.96 -5.36
CA ASP A 25 12.09 -11.12 -5.20
C ASP A 25 12.54 -12.37 -5.96
N SER A 26 13.58 -12.25 -6.78
CA SER A 26 14.09 -13.35 -7.62
C SER A 26 14.63 -14.52 -6.81
N ASP A 27 15.18 -14.26 -5.63
CA ASP A 27 15.84 -15.27 -4.81
C ASP A 27 14.88 -15.96 -3.85
N THR A 28 13.92 -15.20 -3.30
CA THR A 28 12.96 -15.70 -2.31
C THR A 28 11.53 -15.82 -2.83
N SER A 29 11.29 -15.42 -4.09
CA SER A 29 9.99 -15.30 -4.75
C SER A 29 9.08 -14.21 -4.19
N ARG A 30 9.36 -13.67 -3.01
CA ARG A 30 8.60 -12.60 -2.38
C ARG A 30 9.41 -11.90 -1.30
N TRP A 31 9.39 -10.56 -1.32
CA TRP A 31 9.86 -9.75 -0.18
C TRP A 31 8.67 -9.17 0.59
N ARG A 32 8.87 -8.88 1.87
CA ARG A 32 7.89 -8.22 2.74
C ARG A 32 8.58 -7.30 3.71
N ASP A 33 7.90 -6.20 3.99
CA ASP A 33 8.22 -5.31 5.12
C ASP A 33 9.64 -4.74 5.08
N GLU A 34 10.25 -4.67 3.89
CA GLU A 34 11.53 -4.02 3.72
C GLU A 34 11.34 -2.50 3.63
N GLU A 35 12.24 -1.79 4.30
CA GLU A 35 12.17 -0.34 4.32
C GLU A 35 12.55 0.25 2.95
N ASN A 36 11.72 1.17 2.47
CA ASN A 36 11.92 1.88 1.20
C ASN A 36 12.02 1.00 -0.05
N ARG A 37 11.66 -0.27 0.02
CA ARG A 37 11.63 -1.17 -1.14
C ARG A 37 10.31 -1.08 -1.87
N CYS A 38 10.38 -1.12 -3.19
CA CYS A 38 9.23 -1.11 -4.08
C CYS A 38 9.62 -1.72 -5.43
N ASP A 39 8.87 -2.71 -5.93
CA ASP A 39 9.17 -3.37 -7.20
C ASP A 39 9.25 -2.39 -8.39
N ALA A 40 8.37 -1.39 -8.43
CA ALA A 40 8.43 -0.37 -9.46
C ALA A 40 9.72 0.45 -9.39
N TYR A 41 10.18 0.78 -8.17
CA TYR A 41 11.43 1.51 -7.99
C TYR A 41 12.64 0.66 -8.37
N ASP A 42 12.66 -0.63 -8.01
CA ASP A 42 13.73 -1.56 -8.33
C ASP A 42 13.93 -1.69 -9.85
N VAL A 43 12.83 -1.63 -10.61
CA VAL A 43 12.87 -1.77 -12.09
C VAL A 43 13.10 -0.44 -12.79
N THR A 44 12.52 0.65 -12.31
CA THR A 44 12.45 1.93 -13.05
C THR A 44 13.30 3.04 -12.47
N GLY A 45 13.75 2.89 -11.22
CA GLY A 45 14.41 3.95 -10.45
C GLY A 45 13.45 5.05 -9.95
N ALA A 46 12.13 4.84 -10.05
CA ALA A 46 11.14 5.82 -9.64
C ALA A 46 9.98 5.16 -8.88
N TYR A 47 9.52 5.81 -7.82
CA TYR A 47 8.32 5.38 -7.10
C TYR A 47 7.05 5.67 -7.92
N PRO A 48 6.00 4.85 -7.76
CA PRO A 48 4.68 5.16 -8.32
C PRO A 48 4.18 6.53 -7.83
N ALA A 49 3.51 7.27 -8.70
CA ALA A 49 2.95 8.57 -8.32
C ALA A 49 1.71 8.46 -7.41
N MET A 50 1.04 7.32 -7.43
CA MET A 50 -0.08 6.99 -6.54
C MET A 50 0.28 5.78 -5.67
N ALA A 51 0.02 5.90 -4.38
CA ALA A 51 0.11 4.83 -3.41
C ALA A 51 -1.30 4.44 -2.93
N SER A 52 -1.67 3.19 -3.09
CA SER A 52 -2.93 2.65 -2.59
C SER A 52 -2.70 1.70 -1.43
N PHE A 53 -3.51 1.84 -0.40
CA PHE A 53 -3.44 1.04 0.82
C PHE A 53 -4.79 0.43 1.17
N ASP A 54 -4.77 -0.71 1.87
CA ASP A 54 -5.99 -1.39 2.28
C ASP A 54 -6.23 -1.23 3.79
N PHE A 55 -7.40 -0.76 4.16
CA PHE A 55 -7.82 -0.71 5.56
C PHE A 55 -8.10 -2.10 6.17
N LEU A 56 -8.02 -3.17 5.39
CA LEU A 56 -8.02 -4.53 5.91
C LEU A 56 -7.00 -4.70 7.05
N HIS A 57 -5.82 -4.11 6.89
CA HIS A 57 -4.74 -4.18 7.88
C HIS A 57 -5.11 -3.59 9.23
N PHE A 58 -6.10 -2.70 9.29
CA PHE A 58 -6.61 -2.12 10.56
C PHE A 58 -7.76 -2.92 11.18
N THR A 59 -8.42 -3.75 10.41
CA THR A 59 -9.67 -4.41 10.82
C THR A 59 -9.57 -5.93 10.91
N ASN A 60 -8.49 -6.53 10.42
CA ASN A 60 -8.27 -7.96 10.52
C ASN A 60 -7.73 -8.34 11.91
N PRO A 61 -8.53 -8.97 12.79
CA PRO A 61 -8.14 -9.23 14.18
C PRO A 61 -7.02 -10.27 14.33
N VAL A 62 -6.71 -10.99 13.25
CA VAL A 62 -5.71 -12.08 13.26
C VAL A 62 -4.47 -11.75 12.43
N SER A 63 -4.45 -10.62 11.73
CA SER A 63 -3.28 -10.27 10.92
C SER A 63 -2.15 -9.68 11.77
N TRP A 64 -0.94 -9.91 11.32
CA TRP A 64 0.26 -9.31 11.92
C TRP A 64 0.20 -7.78 11.83
N GLU A 65 -0.25 -7.26 10.72
CA GLU A 65 -0.33 -5.84 10.43
C GLU A 65 -1.26 -5.11 11.40
N THR A 66 -2.40 -5.70 11.74
CA THR A 66 -3.32 -5.12 12.73
C THR A 66 -2.66 -4.95 14.10
N LYS A 67 -1.71 -5.81 14.44
CA LYS A 67 -0.93 -5.70 15.69
C LYS A 67 0.20 -4.69 15.60
N ASN A 68 0.55 -4.26 14.39
CA ASN A 68 1.68 -3.37 14.09
C ASN A 68 1.21 -2.11 13.35
N LEU A 69 0.20 -1.45 13.90
CA LEU A 69 -0.43 -0.27 13.27
C LEU A 69 0.54 0.88 13.04
N ASP A 70 1.54 1.05 13.89
CA ASP A 70 2.52 2.12 13.73
C ASP A 70 3.42 1.86 12.52
N TYR A 71 3.73 0.59 12.24
CA TYR A 71 4.41 0.20 11.00
C TYR A 71 3.57 0.54 9.77
N ILE A 72 2.28 0.20 9.75
CA ILE A 72 1.39 0.54 8.63
C ILE A 72 1.29 2.06 8.44
N LYS A 73 1.13 2.82 9.54
CA LYS A 73 1.12 4.28 9.49
C LYS A 73 2.42 4.85 8.92
N SER A 74 3.59 4.29 9.29
CA SER A 74 4.87 4.76 8.76
C SER A 74 4.94 4.66 7.24
N LYS A 75 4.35 3.62 6.64
CA LYS A 75 4.27 3.48 5.18
C LYS A 75 3.39 4.56 4.53
N PHE A 76 2.27 4.92 5.17
CA PHE A 76 1.43 6.02 4.68
C PHE A 76 2.17 7.36 4.75
N TYR A 77 2.87 7.63 5.85
CA TYR A 77 3.64 8.86 6.00
C TYR A 77 4.79 8.93 5.00
N ALA A 78 5.52 7.84 4.81
CA ALA A 78 6.60 7.78 3.83
C ALA A 78 6.10 8.07 2.40
N ALA A 79 4.98 7.49 2.00
CA ALA A 79 4.36 7.77 0.71
C ALA A 79 3.87 9.23 0.61
N TYR A 80 3.29 9.78 1.68
CA TYR A 80 2.87 11.18 1.73
C TYR A 80 4.05 12.15 1.60
N GLU A 81 5.12 11.92 2.34
CA GLU A 81 6.33 12.76 2.31
C GLU A 81 7.03 12.75 0.95
N ARG A 82 6.95 11.64 0.21
CA ARG A 82 7.40 11.57 -1.19
C ARG A 82 6.50 12.34 -2.16
N GLY A 83 5.36 12.85 -1.72
CA GLY A 83 4.39 13.56 -2.55
C GLY A 83 3.45 12.67 -3.36
N ASN A 84 3.31 11.39 -2.98
CA ASN A 84 2.36 10.47 -3.61
C ASN A 84 0.91 10.94 -3.41
N VAL A 85 0.08 10.67 -4.40
CA VAL A 85 -1.37 10.69 -4.22
C VAL A 85 -1.77 9.43 -3.46
N LEU A 86 -2.31 9.59 -2.25
CA LEU A 86 -2.77 8.46 -1.44
C LEU A 86 -4.19 8.08 -1.81
N THR A 87 -4.41 6.79 -2.00
CA THR A 87 -5.74 6.20 -2.17
C THR A 87 -5.91 5.06 -1.17
N PHE A 88 -7.16 4.82 -0.78
CA PHE A 88 -7.49 3.80 0.18
C PHE A 88 -8.64 2.96 -0.34
N CYS A 89 -8.54 1.65 -0.16
CA CYS A 89 -9.65 0.72 -0.27
C CYS A 89 -9.90 0.06 1.09
N TRP A 90 -10.97 -0.66 1.21
CA TRP A 90 -11.30 -1.37 2.43
C TRP A 90 -11.94 -2.71 2.12
N HIS A 91 -11.18 -3.79 2.27
CA HIS A 91 -11.69 -5.14 2.31
C HIS A 91 -11.99 -5.49 3.77
N TYR A 92 -13.25 -5.49 4.15
CA TYR A 92 -13.65 -5.85 5.51
C TYR A 92 -14.11 -7.30 5.58
N TYR A 93 -13.82 -7.94 6.72
CA TYR A 93 -14.29 -9.30 6.97
C TYR A 93 -15.78 -9.33 7.17
N ASN A 94 -16.43 -10.40 6.64
CA ASN A 94 -17.82 -10.69 6.97
C ASN A 94 -17.91 -10.96 8.50
N PRO A 95 -18.66 -10.15 9.27
CA PRO A 95 -18.78 -10.33 10.72
C PRO A 95 -19.26 -11.72 11.12
N ALA A 96 -20.09 -12.36 10.31
CA ALA A 96 -20.60 -13.71 10.57
C ALA A 96 -19.51 -14.79 10.48
N MET A 97 -18.40 -14.53 9.78
CA MET A 97 -17.28 -15.48 9.71
C MET A 97 -16.35 -15.36 10.92
N ILE A 98 -16.27 -14.20 11.54
CA ILE A 98 -15.46 -13.97 12.74
C ILE A 98 -16.06 -14.72 13.93
N LEU A 99 -17.38 -14.77 14.03
CA LEU A 99 -18.11 -15.44 15.12
C LEU A 99 -18.04 -16.96 15.09
N ARG A 100 -17.62 -17.59 13.98
CA ARG A 100 -17.52 -19.05 13.84
C ARG A 100 -16.18 -19.64 14.33
N ARG A 101 -15.28 -18.84 14.86
CA ARG A 101 -13.96 -19.28 15.35
C ARG A 101 -13.83 -19.28 16.88
N TRP A 102 -14.97 -19.21 17.59
CA TRP A 102 -15.05 -19.35 19.04
C TRP A 102 -15.85 -20.61 19.41
#